data_608c76fc08f6424084dff65d82686c18
#
_entry.id   608c76fc08f6424084dff65d82686c18
#
_cell.length_a   1.000
_cell.length_b   1.000
_cell.length_c   1.000
_cell.angle_alpha   90.00
_cell.angle_beta   90.00
_cell.angle_gamma   90.00
#
_symmetry.space_group_name_H-M   'P 1'
#
loop_
_entity.id
_entity.type
_entity.pdbx_description
1 polymer ?
#
loop_
_entity_poly.entity_id
_entity_poly.type
_entity_poly.pdbx_seq_one_letter_code
_entity_poly.pdbx_strand_id
1 'polypeptide(L)'
;MSAQLSNLPSEVIEMVVCLLDYQEICNLRLVSRAIDVASTQARYKSFFGCKTVELDSTAILRPAAITKYSYFVGLLQDLTLTGTEKGQVTDRFSSRDADRLCMALRNLRKLHEQSKQYGLRSLTTGVTEEASTPSRVVSRSTPRSGAGASAVRTTLRVVNDSDIPIEKIDLLYHSSAYSVPCCIFKGLFEPIQPSTNWSILRSLSLSLTHHANNGAEAGLEDTDYDTFDFAVRESAEAGTRRVQALVHFFSLIPNIEELSLHWYDKRLKSLAFTVAEAIENYWFDQVSLVVSFHNLKHLVLRGLRLSQQTLQKVLIAPSLQQVHLEYIRLTGSLRPIIDILTGPNTAIAQFFLDDIYT
;
A
#
# COMPACT_ATOMS: atom_id res chain seq x y z
N MET A 1 29.85 45.39 -20.10
CA MET A 1 29.10 45.09 -18.88
C MET A 1 28.81 43.59 -18.92
N SER A 2 29.43 42.81 -18.05
CA SER A 2 29.09 41.36 -17.94
C SER A 2 27.76 41.26 -17.23
N ALA A 3 26.77 40.64 -17.89
CA ALA A 3 25.51 40.31 -17.25
C ALA A 3 25.77 39.26 -16.15
N GLN A 4 25.66 39.68 -14.90
CA GLN A 4 25.78 38.74 -13.77
C GLN A 4 24.44 38.11 -13.53
N LEU A 5 24.42 36.78 -13.44
CA LEU A 5 23.22 35.99 -13.17
C LEU A 5 22.50 36.41 -11.87
N SER A 6 23.27 36.91 -10.90
CA SER A 6 22.76 37.45 -9.62
C SER A 6 21.93 38.74 -9.75
N ASN A 7 21.98 39.41 -10.91
CA ASN A 7 21.23 40.63 -11.16
C ASN A 7 19.90 40.39 -11.89
N LEU A 8 19.59 39.13 -12.19
CA LEU A 8 18.29 38.77 -12.78
C LEU A 8 17.17 38.81 -11.72
N PRO A 9 15.96 39.22 -12.11
CA PRO A 9 14.81 39.10 -11.26
C PRO A 9 14.59 37.62 -10.80
N SER A 10 14.07 37.45 -9.62
CA SER A 10 13.79 36.09 -9.05
C SER A 10 12.95 35.24 -9.99
N GLU A 11 11.97 35.82 -10.68
CA GLU A 11 11.11 35.19 -11.64
C GLU A 11 11.85 34.59 -12.83
N VAL A 12 12.87 35.32 -13.32
CA VAL A 12 13.71 34.82 -14.42
C VAL A 12 14.60 33.67 -13.94
N ILE A 13 15.15 33.79 -12.71
CA ILE A 13 15.92 32.69 -12.11
C ILE A 13 15.01 31.46 -11.94
N GLU A 14 13.77 31.61 -11.48
CA GLU A 14 12.82 30.52 -11.34
C GLU A 14 12.50 29.88 -12.69
N MET A 15 12.30 30.65 -13.75
CA MET A 15 12.12 30.10 -15.12
C MET A 15 13.32 29.27 -15.57
N VAL A 16 14.54 29.72 -15.29
CA VAL A 16 15.76 28.94 -15.58
C VAL A 16 15.79 27.67 -14.76
N VAL A 17 15.51 27.74 -13.46
CA VAL A 17 15.46 26.59 -12.54
C VAL A 17 14.44 25.55 -12.98
N CYS A 18 13.32 25.94 -13.58
CA CYS A 18 12.32 25.00 -14.11
C CYS A 18 12.86 24.13 -15.26
N LEU A 19 13.90 24.53 -15.95
CA LEU A 19 14.53 23.80 -17.04
C LEU A 19 15.68 22.89 -16.59
N LEU A 20 16.14 23.05 -15.34
CA LEU A 20 17.29 22.35 -14.79
C LEU A 20 16.89 21.07 -14.05
N ASP A 21 17.80 20.09 -14.06
CA ASP A 21 17.71 18.93 -13.19
C ASP A 21 18.15 19.26 -11.75
N TYR A 22 17.98 18.28 -10.84
CA TYR A 22 18.34 18.45 -9.43
C TYR A 22 19.82 18.80 -9.21
N GLN A 23 20.73 18.13 -9.93
CA GLN A 23 22.16 18.32 -9.79
C GLN A 23 22.59 19.70 -10.30
N GLU A 24 22.03 20.12 -11.42
CA GLU A 24 22.28 21.44 -12.01
C GLU A 24 21.79 22.58 -11.09
N ILE A 25 20.61 22.39 -10.46
CA ILE A 25 20.10 23.35 -9.47
C ILE A 25 21.02 23.38 -8.24
N CYS A 26 21.50 22.23 -7.76
CA CYS A 26 22.47 22.19 -6.67
C CYS A 26 23.77 22.96 -7.02
N ASN A 27 24.27 22.77 -8.22
CA ASN A 27 25.46 23.50 -8.71
C ASN A 27 25.19 25.01 -8.83
N LEU A 28 24.02 25.38 -9.36
CA LEU A 28 23.61 26.79 -9.49
C LEU A 28 23.56 27.48 -8.11
N ARG A 29 23.06 26.80 -7.09
CA ARG A 29 22.97 27.32 -5.71
C ARG A 29 24.32 27.61 -5.07
N LEU A 30 25.38 26.95 -5.51
CA LEU A 30 26.73 27.19 -5.01
C LEU A 30 27.37 28.48 -5.57
N VAL A 31 26.77 29.07 -6.59
CA VAL A 31 27.34 30.26 -7.27
C VAL A 31 27.32 31.51 -6.38
N SER A 32 26.20 31.76 -5.69
CA SER A 32 26.08 32.87 -4.74
C SER A 32 24.90 32.68 -3.80
N ARG A 33 24.95 33.36 -2.64
CA ARG A 33 23.87 33.34 -1.66
C ARG A 33 22.53 33.88 -2.21
N ALA A 34 22.58 34.88 -3.09
CA ALA A 34 21.39 35.45 -3.72
C ALA A 34 20.73 34.42 -4.65
N ILE A 35 21.54 33.72 -5.46
CA ILE A 35 21.05 32.66 -6.34
C ILE A 35 20.56 31.45 -5.53
N ASP A 36 21.24 31.10 -4.44
CA ASP A 36 20.75 30.03 -3.55
C ASP A 36 19.31 30.28 -3.04
N VAL A 37 19.05 31.51 -2.58
CA VAL A 37 17.71 31.91 -2.12
C VAL A 37 16.70 31.89 -3.28
N ALA A 38 17.05 32.50 -4.43
CA ALA A 38 16.15 32.60 -5.57
C ALA A 38 15.85 31.22 -6.23
N SER A 39 16.82 30.30 -6.26
CA SER A 39 16.68 28.98 -6.84
C SER A 39 16.02 27.96 -5.89
N THR A 40 15.81 28.28 -4.62
CA THR A 40 15.17 27.44 -3.62
C THR A 40 13.63 27.59 -3.65
N GLN A 41 13.04 27.72 -4.82
CA GLN A 41 11.60 27.91 -5.00
C GLN A 41 10.86 26.61 -5.40
N ALA A 42 9.72 26.74 -6.03
CA ALA A 42 8.78 25.63 -6.28
C ALA A 42 9.43 24.40 -6.93
N ARG A 43 10.22 24.56 -7.99
CA ARG A 43 10.87 23.45 -8.68
C ARG A 43 11.87 22.71 -7.79
N TYR A 44 12.75 23.42 -7.09
CA TYR A 44 13.70 22.78 -6.17
C TYR A 44 12.98 22.05 -5.04
N LYS A 45 11.97 22.68 -4.45
CA LYS A 45 11.15 22.07 -3.40
C LYS A 45 10.45 20.81 -3.87
N SER A 46 10.00 20.74 -5.14
CA SER A 46 9.31 19.58 -5.68
C SER A 46 10.15 18.29 -5.66
N PHE A 47 11.49 18.39 -5.72
CA PHE A 47 12.37 17.23 -5.59
C PHE A 47 12.38 16.60 -4.20
N PHE A 48 11.83 17.29 -3.20
CA PHE A 48 11.70 16.78 -1.83
C PHE A 48 10.31 16.25 -1.53
N GLY A 49 9.33 16.50 -2.41
CA GLY A 49 7.96 16.07 -2.25
C GLY A 49 7.78 14.55 -2.30
N CYS A 50 8.61 13.86 -3.07
CA CYS A 50 8.53 12.41 -3.26
C CYS A 50 9.85 11.75 -2.87
N LYS A 51 9.80 10.67 -2.09
CA LYS A 51 11.00 9.89 -1.71
C LYS A 51 10.73 8.40 -1.73
N THR A 52 11.70 7.67 -2.24
CA THR A 52 11.76 6.21 -2.12
C THR A 52 12.82 5.83 -1.09
N VAL A 53 12.47 4.96 -0.17
CA VAL A 53 13.34 4.46 0.89
C VAL A 53 13.33 2.93 0.82
N GLU A 54 14.51 2.36 0.61
CA GLU A 54 14.66 0.92 0.70
C GLU A 54 14.61 0.48 2.17
N LEU A 55 13.85 -0.58 2.43
CA LEU A 55 13.74 -1.21 3.74
C LEU A 55 14.99 -2.09 4.00
N ASP A 56 16.15 -1.44 4.02
CA ASP A 56 17.44 -2.01 4.37
C ASP A 56 18.01 -1.22 5.56
N SER A 57 18.72 -1.93 6.45
CA SER A 57 19.31 -1.35 7.67
C SER A 57 20.23 -0.17 7.38
N THR A 58 20.93 -0.16 6.25
CA THR A 58 21.85 0.91 5.86
C THR A 58 21.12 2.11 5.25
N ALA A 59 20.07 1.87 4.48
CA ALA A 59 19.30 2.93 3.82
C ALA A 59 18.46 3.73 4.82
N ILE A 60 17.94 3.10 5.88
CA ILE A 60 17.07 3.73 6.88
C ILE A 60 17.82 4.69 7.81
N LEU A 61 19.11 4.53 7.99
CA LEU A 61 19.90 5.46 8.80
C LEU A 61 19.88 6.89 8.25
N ARG A 62 19.87 7.04 6.93
CA ARG A 62 19.87 8.35 6.26
C ARG A 62 18.57 9.13 6.49
N PRO A 63 17.37 8.60 6.21
CA PRO A 63 16.11 9.28 6.52
C PRO A 63 15.98 9.70 7.97
N ALA A 64 16.31 8.83 8.92
CA ALA A 64 16.23 9.13 10.35
C ALA A 64 17.15 10.31 10.76
N ALA A 65 18.34 10.41 10.18
CA ALA A 65 19.24 11.53 10.41
C ALA A 65 18.76 12.83 9.73
N ILE A 66 18.29 12.73 8.48
CA ILE A 66 17.83 13.87 7.69
C ILE A 66 16.57 14.47 8.32
N THR A 67 15.59 13.64 8.73
CA THR A 67 14.34 14.13 9.31
C THR A 67 14.52 14.91 10.61
N LYS A 68 15.67 14.74 11.27
CA LYS A 68 15.96 15.48 12.50
C LYS A 68 16.31 16.96 12.26
N TYR A 69 16.88 17.29 11.10
CA TYR A 69 17.53 18.59 10.90
C TYR A 69 17.12 19.36 9.64
N SER A 70 16.30 18.82 8.76
CA SER A 70 16.06 19.42 7.46
C SER A 70 14.66 20.01 7.31
N TYR A 71 14.60 21.32 7.05
CA TYR A 71 13.38 22.01 6.63
C TYR A 71 12.71 21.37 5.41
N PHE A 72 13.51 20.85 4.46
CA PHE A 72 12.98 20.25 3.23
C PHE A 72 12.25 18.93 3.46
N VAL A 73 12.51 18.27 4.56
CA VAL A 73 11.79 17.04 4.92
C VAL A 73 10.32 17.32 5.22
N GLY A 74 10.00 18.49 5.77
CA GLY A 74 8.62 18.93 5.94
C GLY A 74 7.84 19.10 4.63
N LEU A 75 8.52 19.11 3.47
CA LEU A 75 7.89 19.14 2.15
C LEU A 75 7.51 17.77 1.62
N LEU A 76 7.93 16.68 2.28
CA LEU A 76 7.65 15.32 1.85
C LEU A 76 6.15 15.03 1.92
N GLN A 77 5.57 14.69 0.77
CA GLN A 77 4.16 14.36 0.61
C GLN A 77 3.96 12.89 0.23
N ASP A 78 4.85 12.36 -0.59
CA ASP A 78 4.74 11.01 -1.13
C ASP A 78 5.96 10.18 -0.70
N LEU A 79 5.71 9.10 0.02
CA LEU A 79 6.74 8.19 0.50
C LEU A 79 6.52 6.81 -0.10
N THR A 80 7.56 6.27 -0.73
CA THR A 80 7.58 4.88 -1.19
C THR A 80 8.56 4.08 -0.34
N LEU A 81 8.09 3.00 0.25
CA LEU A 81 8.91 2.04 1.01
C LEU A 81 9.09 0.77 0.17
N THR A 82 10.33 0.43 -0.15
CA THR A 82 10.60 -0.74 -1.00
C THR A 82 11.36 -1.82 -0.24
N GLY A 83 10.81 -3.03 -0.24
CA GLY A 83 11.53 -4.23 0.15
C GLY A 83 12.49 -4.68 -0.96
N THR A 84 13.62 -5.27 -0.61
CA THR A 84 14.57 -5.83 -1.58
C THR A 84 14.50 -7.34 -1.57
N GLU A 85 14.43 -7.95 -2.75
CA GLU A 85 14.51 -9.40 -2.93
C GLU A 85 15.99 -9.82 -3.06
N LYS A 86 16.75 -9.77 -1.96
CA LYS A 86 18.08 -10.38 -1.92
C LYS A 86 17.93 -11.82 -1.47
N GLY A 87 18.31 -12.75 -2.33
CA GLY A 87 18.16 -14.18 -2.16
C GLY A 87 18.50 -14.69 -0.75
N GLN A 88 17.59 -15.42 -0.16
CA GLN A 88 17.42 -15.79 1.24
C GLN A 88 16.95 -14.64 2.12
N VAL A 89 15.68 -14.71 2.47
CA VAL A 89 15.03 -13.85 3.47
C VAL A 89 15.61 -14.18 4.85
N THR A 90 16.83 -13.72 5.10
CA THR A 90 17.25 -13.52 6.47
C THR A 90 16.62 -12.21 6.92
N ASP A 91 15.97 -12.19 8.07
CA ASP A 91 15.39 -11.06 8.77
C ASP A 91 16.37 -9.86 8.91
N ARG A 92 16.75 -9.24 7.78
CA ARG A 92 17.69 -8.10 7.80
C ARG A 92 17.03 -6.81 8.26
N PHE A 93 15.71 -6.77 8.22
CA PHE A 93 14.98 -5.64 8.77
C PHE A 93 14.68 -5.90 10.24
N SER A 94 15.58 -5.43 11.11
CA SER A 94 15.46 -5.63 12.55
C SER A 94 14.32 -4.78 13.15
N SER A 95 13.80 -5.16 14.31
CA SER A 95 12.89 -4.32 15.09
C SER A 95 13.47 -2.92 15.32
N ARG A 96 14.78 -2.81 15.46
CA ARG A 96 15.51 -1.54 15.62
C ARG A 96 15.40 -0.64 14.40
N ASP A 97 15.33 -1.21 13.20
CA ASP A 97 15.17 -0.42 11.96
C ASP A 97 13.72 0.06 11.81
N ALA A 98 12.74 -0.75 12.21
CA ALA A 98 11.35 -0.31 12.32
C ALA A 98 11.22 0.86 13.30
N ASP A 99 11.87 0.81 14.46
CA ASP A 99 11.86 1.88 15.45
C ASP A 99 12.48 3.18 14.90
N ARG A 100 13.56 3.06 14.12
CA ARG A 100 14.21 4.21 13.46
C ARG A 100 13.29 4.85 12.42
N LEU A 101 12.63 4.04 11.61
CA LEU A 101 11.66 4.53 10.62
C LEU A 101 10.46 5.18 11.32
N CYS A 102 9.97 4.58 12.40
CA CYS A 102 8.93 5.16 13.24
C CYS A 102 9.36 6.54 13.80
N MET A 103 10.59 6.66 14.32
CA MET A 103 11.12 7.96 14.74
C MET A 103 11.19 8.98 13.59
N ALA A 104 11.61 8.55 12.41
CA ALA A 104 11.66 9.42 11.25
C ALA A 104 10.28 9.95 10.89
N LEU A 105 9.25 9.10 10.87
CA LEU A 105 7.88 9.52 10.60
C LEU A 105 7.28 10.40 11.72
N ARG A 106 7.60 10.15 12.99
CA ARG A 106 7.23 11.04 14.09
C ARG A 106 7.85 12.43 13.97
N ASN A 107 9.11 12.51 13.55
CA ASN A 107 9.76 13.79 13.28
C ASN A 107 9.10 14.50 12.09
N LEU A 108 8.79 13.76 11.03
CA LEU A 108 8.08 14.29 9.87
C LEU A 108 6.69 14.83 10.26
N ARG A 109 5.93 14.11 11.07
CA ARG A 109 4.66 14.57 11.61
C ARG A 109 4.80 15.92 12.30
N LYS A 110 5.79 16.06 13.22
CA LYS A 110 6.04 17.33 13.92
C LYS A 110 6.35 18.48 12.97
N LEU A 111 7.13 18.20 11.90
CA LEU A 111 7.45 19.20 10.87
C LEU A 111 6.22 19.61 10.05
N HIS A 112 5.35 18.65 9.72
CA HIS A 112 4.07 18.92 9.06
C HIS A 112 3.13 19.76 9.92
N GLU A 113 3.03 19.47 11.22
CA GLU A 113 2.26 20.28 12.18
C GLU A 113 2.77 21.72 12.23
N GLN A 114 4.09 21.93 12.23
CA GLN A 114 4.72 23.25 12.22
C GLN A 114 4.48 24.02 10.90
N SER A 115 4.46 23.32 9.77
CA SER A 115 4.24 23.90 8.43
C SER A 115 2.75 23.99 8.05
N LYS A 116 1.83 23.62 8.95
CA LYS A 116 0.39 23.51 8.69
C LYS A 116 0.04 22.54 7.55
N GLN A 117 0.86 21.54 7.32
CA GLN A 117 0.58 20.44 6.41
C GLN A 117 -0.09 19.29 7.17
N TYR A 118 -0.98 18.57 6.51
CA TYR A 118 -1.83 17.55 7.16
C TYR A 118 -1.25 16.12 7.12
N GLY A 119 0.06 15.96 6.96
CA GLY A 119 0.68 14.64 6.92
C GLY A 119 1.16 14.23 5.52
N LEU A 120 1.25 12.93 5.28
CA LEU A 120 1.61 12.39 3.96
C LEU A 120 0.37 12.32 3.07
N ARG A 121 0.52 12.78 1.83
CA ARG A 121 -0.49 12.59 0.79
C ARG A 121 -0.57 11.11 0.39
N SER A 122 0.58 10.46 0.19
CA SER A 122 0.60 9.04 -0.15
C SER A 122 1.73 8.26 0.50
N LEU A 123 1.45 7.00 0.80
CA LEU A 123 2.41 5.99 1.20
C LEU A 123 2.24 4.75 0.32
N THR A 124 3.30 4.40 -0.40
CA THR A 124 3.32 3.23 -1.28
C THR A 124 4.30 2.20 -0.76
N THR A 125 3.92 0.94 -0.77
CA THR A 125 4.83 -0.17 -0.50
C THR A 125 5.10 -0.94 -1.78
N GLY A 126 6.37 -1.14 -2.11
CA GLY A 126 6.83 -1.85 -3.28
C GLY A 126 7.90 -2.88 -2.97
N VAL A 127 8.30 -3.65 -3.98
CA VAL A 127 9.46 -4.54 -3.94
C VAL A 127 10.34 -4.24 -5.14
N THR A 128 11.62 -4.03 -4.92
CA THR A 128 12.60 -3.87 -5.99
C THR A 128 13.19 -5.24 -6.33
N GLU A 129 13.08 -5.63 -7.60
CA GLU A 129 13.79 -6.78 -8.14
C GLU A 129 15.24 -6.38 -8.44
N GLU A 130 16.21 -7.13 -7.92
CA GLU A 130 17.59 -6.95 -8.39
C GLU A 130 17.67 -7.36 -9.88
N ALA A 131 18.18 -6.45 -10.71
CA ALA A 131 18.37 -6.62 -12.15
C ALA A 131 19.41 -7.72 -12.54
N SER A 132 19.83 -8.56 -11.60
CA SER A 132 20.85 -9.60 -11.79
C SER A 132 20.20 -10.92 -12.15
N THR A 133 19.97 -11.14 -13.38
CA THR A 133 20.06 -12.35 -14.22
C THR A 133 18.92 -12.44 -15.24
N PRO A 134 19.20 -12.25 -16.54
CA PRO A 134 18.19 -12.42 -17.61
C PRO A 134 17.85 -13.89 -17.91
N SER A 135 18.33 -14.85 -17.13
CA SER A 135 18.32 -16.27 -17.52
C SER A 135 17.38 -17.20 -16.75
N ARG A 136 16.57 -16.71 -15.82
CA ARG A 136 15.45 -17.51 -15.31
C ARG A 136 14.15 -16.92 -15.84
N VAL A 137 13.57 -17.61 -16.82
CA VAL A 137 12.13 -17.53 -17.10
C VAL A 137 11.43 -17.99 -15.80
N VAL A 138 11.33 -17.06 -14.86
CA VAL A 138 10.57 -17.29 -13.64
C VAL A 138 9.14 -17.51 -14.09
N SER A 139 8.66 -18.71 -13.90
CA SER A 139 7.27 -19.04 -14.11
C SER A 139 6.44 -17.93 -13.44
N ARG A 140 5.77 -17.11 -14.26
CA ARG A 140 4.94 -15.96 -13.83
C ARG A 140 3.74 -16.36 -12.96
N SER A 141 3.68 -17.62 -12.51
CA SER A 141 2.49 -18.23 -11.93
C SER A 141 2.42 -18.23 -10.40
N THR A 142 3.46 -17.80 -9.66
CA THR A 142 3.39 -17.76 -8.20
C THR A 142 3.87 -16.42 -7.68
N PRO A 143 2.98 -15.58 -7.11
CA PRO A 143 3.40 -14.35 -6.46
C PRO A 143 4.38 -14.67 -5.32
N ARG A 144 5.51 -13.95 -5.30
CA ARG A 144 6.50 -14.06 -4.24
C ARG A 144 5.99 -13.30 -3.01
N SER A 145 5.89 -13.97 -1.87
CA SER A 145 5.24 -13.37 -0.70
C SER A 145 6.21 -12.81 0.35
N GLY A 146 7.44 -13.33 0.44
CA GLY A 146 8.32 -13.03 1.55
C GLY A 146 8.72 -11.55 1.70
N ALA A 147 9.41 -10.98 0.71
CA ALA A 147 9.88 -9.59 0.79
C ALA A 147 8.72 -8.58 0.82
N GLY A 148 7.68 -8.81 0.01
CA GLY A 148 6.49 -7.97 -0.01
C GLY A 148 5.74 -8.02 1.33
N ALA A 149 5.58 -9.20 1.90
CA ALA A 149 4.94 -9.39 3.19
C ALA A 149 5.67 -8.67 4.33
N SER A 150 6.98 -8.79 4.37
CA SER A 150 7.83 -8.10 5.36
C SER A 150 7.75 -6.58 5.20
N ALA A 151 7.82 -6.08 3.96
CA ALA A 151 7.71 -4.66 3.68
C ALA A 151 6.36 -4.09 4.14
N VAL A 152 5.26 -4.77 3.81
CA VAL A 152 3.92 -4.33 4.22
C VAL A 152 3.73 -4.40 5.73
N ARG A 153 4.15 -5.49 6.39
CA ARG A 153 4.10 -5.61 7.86
C ARG A 153 4.82 -4.44 8.53
N THR A 154 6.03 -4.14 8.06
CA THR A 154 6.82 -3.03 8.57
C THR A 154 6.13 -1.70 8.34
N THR A 155 5.62 -1.47 7.12
CA THR A 155 4.91 -0.24 6.76
C THR A 155 3.71 -0.01 7.68
N LEU A 156 2.83 -1.00 7.81
CA LEU A 156 1.63 -0.90 8.64
C LEU A 156 1.97 -0.68 10.13
N ARG A 157 2.95 -1.42 10.66
CA ARG A 157 3.44 -1.24 12.04
C ARG A 157 3.96 0.18 12.24
N VAL A 158 4.83 0.65 11.37
CA VAL A 158 5.44 1.98 11.51
C VAL A 158 4.42 3.10 11.35
N VAL A 159 3.44 2.97 10.46
CA VAL A 159 2.32 3.91 10.33
C VAL A 159 1.52 3.96 11.62
N ASN A 160 1.14 2.80 12.15
CA ASN A 160 0.38 2.71 13.39
C ASN A 160 1.13 3.34 14.58
N ASP A 161 2.43 3.02 14.72
CA ASP A 161 3.25 3.44 15.85
C ASP A 161 3.72 4.90 15.75
N SER A 162 3.83 5.47 14.54
CA SER A 162 4.25 6.87 14.33
C SER A 162 3.12 7.87 14.47
N ASP A 163 1.90 7.41 14.33
CA ASP A 163 0.69 8.23 14.35
C ASP A 163 0.73 9.37 13.29
N ILE A 164 1.38 9.14 12.13
CA ILE A 164 1.41 10.10 11.04
C ILE A 164 0.13 10.01 10.21
N PRO A 165 -0.56 11.12 9.94
CA PRO A 165 -1.73 11.12 9.06
C PRO A 165 -1.35 10.80 7.62
N ILE A 166 -2.13 9.92 6.96
CA ILE A 166 -1.91 9.52 5.57
C ILE A 166 -3.25 9.51 4.85
N GLU A 167 -3.31 10.16 3.68
CA GLU A 167 -4.54 10.23 2.89
C GLU A 167 -4.70 9.03 1.96
N LYS A 168 -3.59 8.51 1.42
CA LYS A 168 -3.59 7.40 0.47
C LYS A 168 -2.54 6.35 0.84
N ILE A 169 -2.95 5.09 0.85
CA ILE A 169 -2.05 3.93 1.04
C ILE A 169 -2.18 2.96 -0.13
N ASP A 170 -1.03 2.57 -0.69
CA ASP A 170 -0.92 1.51 -1.68
C ASP A 170 0.00 0.40 -1.15
N LEU A 171 -0.58 -0.77 -0.96
CA LEU A 171 0.11 -1.96 -0.46
C LEU A 171 0.23 -3.00 -1.57
N LEU A 172 1.26 -2.88 -2.39
CA LEU A 172 1.60 -3.81 -3.48
C LEU A 172 0.53 -3.93 -4.59
N TYR A 173 -0.46 -3.04 -4.65
CA TYR A 173 -1.55 -3.16 -5.62
C TYR A 173 -1.07 -3.11 -7.07
N HIS A 174 -0.10 -2.25 -7.36
CA HIS A 174 0.47 -2.11 -8.70
C HIS A 174 1.55 -3.15 -9.03
N SER A 175 1.85 -4.06 -8.10
CA SER A 175 2.81 -5.14 -8.34
C SER A 175 2.12 -6.36 -8.90
N SER A 176 2.47 -6.76 -10.12
CA SER A 176 1.96 -7.99 -10.73
C SER A 176 2.56 -9.27 -10.13
N ALA A 177 3.67 -9.15 -9.39
CA ALA A 177 4.43 -10.28 -8.87
C ALA A 177 4.28 -10.51 -7.37
N TYR A 178 3.75 -9.53 -6.64
CA TYR A 178 3.70 -9.57 -5.17
C TYR A 178 2.30 -9.34 -4.64
N SER A 179 1.98 -10.02 -3.57
CA SER A 179 0.73 -9.85 -2.82
C SER A 179 0.96 -10.08 -1.34
N VAL A 180 0.09 -9.55 -0.53
CA VAL A 180 0.15 -9.60 0.94
C VAL A 180 -0.62 -10.82 1.44
N PRO A 181 -0.01 -11.75 2.16
CA PRO A 181 -0.77 -12.80 2.84
C PRO A 181 -1.74 -12.20 3.87
N CYS A 182 -2.98 -12.65 3.89
CA CYS A 182 -4.02 -12.13 4.80
C CYS A 182 -3.65 -12.25 6.29
N CYS A 183 -2.77 -13.18 6.65
CA CYS A 183 -2.29 -13.36 8.02
C CYS A 183 -1.45 -12.20 8.57
N ILE A 184 -0.92 -11.33 7.70
CA ILE A 184 -0.10 -10.18 8.11
C ILE A 184 -0.84 -9.22 9.04
N PHE A 185 -2.15 -9.09 8.86
CA PHE A 185 -2.97 -8.19 9.67
C PHE A 185 -3.15 -8.68 11.12
N LYS A 186 -2.92 -9.99 11.37
CA LYS A 186 -2.98 -10.56 12.71
C LYS A 186 -1.85 -9.98 13.58
N GLY A 187 -2.21 -9.48 14.75
CA GLY A 187 -1.28 -8.93 15.74
C GLY A 187 -0.76 -7.52 15.43
N LEU A 188 -1.07 -6.94 14.24
CA LEU A 188 -0.68 -5.56 13.94
C LEU A 188 -1.58 -4.53 14.62
N PHE A 189 -2.85 -4.88 14.85
CA PHE A 189 -3.87 -3.98 15.36
C PHE A 189 -4.51 -4.46 16.67
N GLU A 190 -3.96 -5.51 17.33
CA GLU A 190 -4.40 -6.02 18.63
C GLU A 190 -3.57 -5.43 19.77
N PRO A 191 -4.11 -5.10 20.91
CA PRO A 191 -5.32 -4.37 21.30
C PRO A 191 -5.08 -2.86 21.40
N ILE A 192 -4.48 -2.27 20.40
CA ILE A 192 -4.09 -0.86 20.40
C ILE A 192 -5.34 -0.05 20.17
N GLN A 193 -5.52 1.00 21.00
CA GLN A 193 -6.51 2.03 20.71
C GLN A 193 -6.29 2.49 19.28
N PRO A 194 -7.34 2.49 18.44
CA PRO A 194 -7.19 2.87 17.05
C PRO A 194 -6.56 4.26 17.00
N SER A 195 -5.39 4.35 16.39
CA SER A 195 -4.78 5.64 16.10
C SER A 195 -5.78 6.47 15.30
N THR A 196 -5.97 7.72 15.66
CA THR A 196 -6.89 8.64 14.97
C THR A 196 -6.52 8.85 13.52
N ASN A 197 -5.32 8.44 13.11
CA ASN A 197 -4.78 8.63 11.77
C ASN A 197 -5.46 7.79 10.70
N TRP A 198 -5.95 6.61 11.04
CA TRP A 198 -6.66 5.75 10.08
C TRP A 198 -7.97 6.36 9.62
N SER A 199 -8.60 7.23 10.44
CA SER A 199 -9.83 7.93 10.05
C SER A 199 -9.64 8.99 8.96
N ILE A 200 -8.38 9.40 8.68
CA ILE A 200 -8.03 10.37 7.64
C ILE A 200 -7.83 9.68 6.28
N LEU A 201 -7.58 8.36 6.29
CA LEU A 201 -7.34 7.60 5.07
C LEU A 201 -8.57 7.64 4.16
N ARG A 202 -8.36 8.11 2.93
CA ARG A 202 -9.39 8.25 1.89
C ARG A 202 -9.22 7.26 0.76
N SER A 203 -7.99 6.83 0.48
CA SER A 203 -7.70 5.91 -0.62
C SER A 203 -6.86 4.74 -0.14
N LEU A 204 -7.35 3.52 -0.37
CA LEU A 204 -6.65 2.27 -0.06
C LEU A 204 -6.59 1.39 -1.30
N SER A 205 -5.37 1.03 -1.69
CA SER A 205 -5.10 0.02 -2.70
C SER A 205 -4.35 -1.15 -2.07
N LEU A 206 -4.86 -2.37 -2.21
CA LEU A 206 -4.35 -3.53 -1.50
C LEU A 206 -4.40 -4.78 -2.37
N SER A 207 -3.24 -5.46 -2.50
CA SER A 207 -3.15 -6.76 -3.14
C SER A 207 -2.97 -7.85 -2.11
N LEU A 208 -3.94 -8.76 -2.00
CA LEU A 208 -4.02 -9.82 -1.01
C LEU A 208 -3.88 -11.21 -1.63
N THR A 209 -3.47 -12.15 -0.81
CA THR A 209 -3.49 -13.58 -1.13
C THR A 209 -3.80 -14.39 0.12
N HIS A 210 -4.14 -15.68 -0.09
CA HIS A 210 -4.26 -16.64 1.00
C HIS A 210 -3.00 -16.66 1.87
N HIS A 211 -3.17 -17.09 3.11
CA HIS A 211 -2.04 -17.43 3.96
C HIS A 211 -1.16 -18.45 3.24
N ALA A 212 0.08 -18.06 2.94
CA ALA A 212 1.03 -19.00 2.40
C ALA A 212 1.58 -19.83 3.57
N ASN A 213 1.28 -21.13 3.59
CA ASN A 213 2.07 -22.10 4.33
C ASN A 213 3.44 -22.25 3.64
N ASN A 214 4.21 -21.18 3.59
CA ASN A 214 5.61 -21.29 3.21
C ASN A 214 6.35 -21.69 4.48
N GLY A 215 6.90 -22.88 4.51
CA GLY A 215 7.78 -23.35 5.59
C GLY A 215 8.91 -22.39 5.99
N ALA A 216 9.06 -21.28 5.28
CA ALA A 216 9.98 -20.19 5.57
C ALA A 216 9.62 -19.36 6.85
N GLU A 217 8.35 -19.34 7.30
CA GLU A 217 8.06 -18.72 8.61
C GLU A 217 8.38 -19.65 9.81
N ALA A 218 8.62 -20.93 9.56
CA ALA A 218 8.85 -21.91 10.61
C ALA A 218 10.34 -22.24 10.85
N GLY A 219 11.29 -21.67 10.12
CA GLY A 219 12.72 -22.02 10.27
C GLY A 219 13.00 -23.52 10.01
N LEU A 220 12.13 -24.21 9.31
CA LEU A 220 12.27 -25.62 8.98
C LEU A 220 13.01 -25.71 7.64
N GLU A 221 14.33 -25.82 7.74
CA GLU A 221 15.18 -26.35 6.69
C GLU A 221 14.68 -27.74 6.30
N ASP A 222 14.60 -27.98 4.99
CA ASP A 222 14.48 -29.29 4.33
C ASP A 222 13.74 -30.39 5.13
N THR A 223 12.45 -30.38 5.11
CA THR A 223 11.69 -31.59 5.44
C THR A 223 10.95 -32.10 4.21
N ASP A 224 11.24 -33.37 3.94
CA ASP A 224 10.76 -34.22 2.87
C ASP A 224 9.29 -33.99 2.47
N TYR A 225 8.99 -34.28 1.22
CA TYR A 225 7.70 -34.22 0.53
C TYR A 225 6.53 -34.95 1.22
N ASP A 226 6.77 -35.62 2.35
CA ASP A 226 5.76 -36.32 3.18
C ASP A 226 4.96 -35.40 4.11
N THR A 227 5.25 -34.09 4.17
CA THR A 227 4.50 -33.12 4.98
C THR A 227 3.19 -32.63 4.32
N PHE A 228 2.75 -33.26 3.23
CA PHE A 228 1.46 -32.94 2.60
C PHE A 228 0.25 -33.09 3.54
N ASP A 229 0.39 -33.87 4.59
CA ASP A 229 -0.69 -34.14 5.56
C ASP A 229 -0.85 -33.03 6.62
N PHE A 230 0.15 -32.18 6.85
CA PHE A 230 0.04 -31.06 7.80
C PHE A 230 -0.76 -29.87 7.26
N ALA A 231 -0.75 -29.67 5.94
CA ALA A 231 -1.51 -28.59 5.29
C ALA A 231 -3.03 -28.82 5.33
N VAL A 232 -3.48 -30.06 5.55
CA VAL A 232 -4.89 -30.44 5.51
C VAL A 232 -5.67 -30.03 6.77
N ARG A 233 -4.98 -29.63 7.85
CA ARG A 233 -5.62 -29.37 9.15
C ARG A 233 -5.61 -27.93 9.62
N GLU A 234 -5.46 -26.98 8.73
CA GLU A 234 -5.68 -25.60 9.17
C GLU A 234 -7.15 -25.41 9.55
N SER A 235 -7.37 -25.20 10.85
CA SER A 235 -8.71 -25.19 11.44
C SER A 235 -9.55 -24.01 10.92
N ALA A 236 -10.86 -24.17 10.90
CA ALA A 236 -11.79 -23.08 10.63
C ALA A 236 -11.53 -21.85 11.53
N GLU A 237 -11.07 -22.08 12.76
CA GLU A 237 -10.68 -21.00 13.67
C GLU A 237 -9.50 -20.15 13.18
N ALA A 238 -8.52 -20.76 12.52
CA ALA A 238 -7.39 -20.03 11.97
C ALA A 238 -7.82 -19.11 10.83
N GLY A 239 -8.63 -19.62 9.89
CA GLY A 239 -9.23 -18.81 8.82
C GLY A 239 -10.09 -17.68 9.38
N THR A 240 -10.95 -17.98 10.34
CA THR A 240 -11.80 -16.97 11.00
C THR A 240 -10.99 -15.88 11.68
N ARG A 241 -9.93 -16.22 12.42
CA ARG A 241 -9.06 -15.23 13.07
C ARG A 241 -8.37 -14.31 12.07
N ARG A 242 -7.93 -14.83 10.92
CA ARG A 242 -7.31 -14.00 9.86
C ARG A 242 -8.32 -13.06 9.21
N VAL A 243 -9.53 -13.55 8.93
CA VAL A 243 -10.61 -12.71 8.41
C VAL A 243 -11.01 -11.64 9.42
N GLN A 244 -11.12 -11.97 10.70
CA GLN A 244 -11.41 -10.99 11.76
C GLN A 244 -10.35 -9.89 11.84
N ALA A 245 -9.07 -10.21 11.64
CA ALA A 245 -8.00 -9.21 11.60
C ALA A 245 -8.16 -8.25 10.41
N LEU A 246 -8.56 -8.75 9.23
CA LEU A 246 -8.91 -7.89 8.09
C LEU A 246 -10.15 -7.03 8.37
N VAL A 247 -11.20 -7.61 8.92
CA VAL A 247 -12.43 -6.88 9.31
C VAL A 247 -12.08 -5.75 10.28
N HIS A 248 -11.25 -6.04 11.28
CA HIS A 248 -10.80 -5.04 12.23
C HIS A 248 -10.00 -3.92 11.53
N PHE A 249 -9.04 -4.25 10.67
CA PHE A 249 -8.31 -3.26 9.89
C PHE A 249 -9.24 -2.35 9.10
N PHE A 250 -10.20 -2.91 8.36
CA PHE A 250 -11.16 -2.13 7.59
C PHE A 250 -12.09 -1.27 8.48
N SER A 251 -12.39 -1.69 9.70
CA SER A 251 -13.18 -0.87 10.65
C SER A 251 -12.45 0.38 11.13
N LEU A 252 -11.11 0.43 11.01
CA LEU A 252 -10.31 1.59 11.36
C LEU A 252 -10.35 2.71 10.30
N ILE A 253 -10.85 2.41 9.08
CA ILE A 253 -10.84 3.32 7.93
C ILE A 253 -12.26 3.70 7.48
N PRO A 254 -13.08 4.34 8.33
CA PRO A 254 -14.50 4.59 8.05
C PRO A 254 -14.74 5.59 6.91
N ASN A 255 -13.75 6.41 6.58
CA ASN A 255 -13.89 7.53 5.63
C ASN A 255 -13.31 7.23 4.24
N ILE A 256 -13.24 5.94 3.87
CA ILE A 256 -12.67 5.53 2.58
C ILE A 256 -13.52 6.06 1.42
N GLU A 257 -12.86 6.73 0.47
CA GLU A 257 -13.46 7.28 -0.77
C GLU A 257 -13.06 6.44 -1.99
N GLU A 258 -11.86 5.88 -1.98
CA GLU A 258 -11.34 5.04 -3.06
C GLU A 258 -10.86 3.71 -2.50
N LEU A 259 -11.39 2.61 -2.99
CA LEU A 259 -11.04 1.27 -2.56
C LEU A 259 -10.69 0.41 -3.76
N SER A 260 -9.43 -0.05 -3.82
CA SER A 260 -8.94 -0.95 -4.86
C SER A 260 -8.40 -2.22 -4.21
N LEU A 261 -9.07 -3.33 -4.45
CA LEU A 261 -8.73 -4.63 -3.86
C LEU A 261 -8.43 -5.65 -4.95
N HIS A 262 -7.31 -6.31 -4.81
CA HIS A 262 -6.93 -7.42 -5.65
C HIS A 262 -6.68 -8.66 -4.81
N TRP A 263 -7.37 -9.75 -5.12
CA TRP A 263 -7.17 -11.05 -4.48
C TRP A 263 -6.49 -12.00 -5.44
N TYR A 264 -5.28 -12.42 -5.10
CA TYR A 264 -4.54 -13.43 -5.86
C TYR A 264 -4.89 -14.82 -5.34
N ASP A 265 -5.66 -15.56 -6.13
CA ASP A 265 -5.84 -17.00 -5.91
C ASP A 265 -4.67 -17.76 -6.54
N LYS A 266 -3.68 -18.13 -5.74
CA LYS A 266 -2.49 -18.85 -6.20
C LYS A 266 -2.78 -20.25 -6.77
N ARG A 267 -3.96 -20.79 -6.52
CA ARG A 267 -4.28 -22.21 -6.73
C ARG A 267 -5.26 -22.48 -7.85
N LEU A 268 -5.08 -21.84 -9.01
CA LEU A 268 -5.88 -22.19 -10.20
C LEU A 268 -5.81 -23.69 -10.59
N LYS A 269 -4.89 -24.45 -10.00
CA LYS A 269 -4.66 -25.87 -10.35
C LYS A 269 -4.95 -26.87 -9.22
N SER A 270 -5.19 -26.46 -7.99
CA SER A 270 -5.52 -27.35 -6.88
C SER A 270 -7.01 -27.40 -6.66
N LEU A 271 -7.59 -28.57 -6.75
CA LEU A 271 -9.03 -28.82 -6.58
C LEU A 271 -9.49 -28.82 -5.11
N ALA A 272 -8.56 -28.84 -4.15
CA ALA A 272 -8.89 -28.93 -2.73
C ALA A 272 -8.51 -27.65 -1.99
N PHE A 273 -9.50 -26.93 -1.47
CA PHE A 273 -9.30 -25.85 -0.51
C PHE A 273 -9.30 -26.44 0.90
N THR A 274 -8.42 -25.90 1.76
CA THR A 274 -8.58 -26.13 3.22
C THR A 274 -9.83 -25.38 3.71
N VAL A 275 -10.36 -25.78 4.85
CA VAL A 275 -11.51 -25.10 5.47
C VAL A 275 -11.16 -23.63 5.76
N ALA A 276 -9.91 -23.36 6.17
CA ALA A 276 -9.42 -22.01 6.40
C ALA A 276 -9.44 -21.15 5.13
N GLU A 277 -8.95 -21.69 4.01
CA GLU A 277 -8.97 -21.00 2.72
C GLU A 277 -10.39 -20.76 2.18
N ALA A 278 -11.30 -21.68 2.45
CA ALA A 278 -12.71 -21.49 2.10
C ALA A 278 -13.32 -20.30 2.85
N ILE A 279 -12.96 -20.11 4.13
CA ILE A 279 -13.39 -18.96 4.94
C ILE A 279 -12.72 -17.68 4.43
N GLU A 280 -11.41 -17.72 4.13
CA GLU A 280 -10.66 -16.60 3.60
C GLU A 280 -11.19 -16.11 2.24
N ASN A 281 -11.71 -16.99 1.40
CA ASN A 281 -12.28 -16.62 0.11
C ASN A 281 -13.44 -15.62 0.22
N TYR A 282 -14.17 -15.63 1.34
CA TYR A 282 -15.32 -14.75 1.57
C TYR A 282 -15.04 -13.65 2.61
N TRP A 283 -13.78 -13.29 2.79
CA TRP A 283 -13.39 -12.27 3.76
C TRP A 283 -14.07 -10.91 3.53
N PHE A 284 -14.28 -10.52 2.27
CA PHE A 284 -14.91 -9.26 1.95
C PHE A 284 -16.40 -9.23 2.30
N ASP A 285 -17.07 -10.39 2.26
CA ASP A 285 -18.44 -10.51 2.75
C ASP A 285 -18.50 -10.11 4.24
N GLN A 286 -17.55 -10.59 5.05
CA GLN A 286 -17.46 -10.25 6.47
C GLN A 286 -17.13 -8.77 6.68
N VAL A 287 -16.20 -8.19 5.90
CA VAL A 287 -15.89 -6.75 5.93
C VAL A 287 -17.14 -5.93 5.62
N SER A 288 -17.91 -6.31 4.62
CA SER A 288 -19.11 -5.58 4.22
C SER A 288 -20.23 -5.59 5.28
N LEU A 289 -20.25 -6.55 6.19
CA LEU A 289 -21.21 -6.58 7.29
C LEU A 289 -20.93 -5.51 8.35
N VAL A 290 -19.67 -5.16 8.56
CA VAL A 290 -19.21 -4.27 9.64
C VAL A 290 -18.92 -2.88 9.13
N VAL A 291 -18.34 -2.76 7.92
CA VAL A 291 -17.91 -1.50 7.36
C VAL A 291 -19.01 -0.85 6.54
N SER A 292 -19.21 0.43 6.78
CA SER A 292 -20.12 1.25 5.99
C SER A 292 -19.34 2.02 4.92
N PHE A 293 -19.71 1.83 3.67
CA PHE A 293 -19.05 2.45 2.52
C PHE A 293 -19.73 3.76 2.08
N HIS A 294 -20.25 4.55 3.03
CA HIS A 294 -21.05 5.75 2.71
C HIS A 294 -20.29 6.78 1.86
N ASN A 295 -19.00 6.93 2.10
CA ASN A 295 -18.17 7.91 1.39
C ASN A 295 -17.49 7.35 0.15
N LEU A 296 -17.69 6.07 -0.17
CA LEU A 296 -17.02 5.39 -1.27
C LEU A 296 -17.48 5.96 -2.61
N LYS A 297 -16.54 6.46 -3.39
CA LYS A 297 -16.74 7.05 -4.73
C LYS A 297 -16.24 6.12 -5.84
N HIS A 298 -15.12 5.45 -5.58
CA HIS A 298 -14.42 4.61 -6.54
C HIS A 298 -14.18 3.23 -5.94
N LEU A 299 -14.68 2.20 -6.61
CA LEU A 299 -14.54 0.80 -6.21
C LEU A 299 -13.88 -0.01 -7.34
N VAL A 300 -12.76 -0.65 -7.03
CA VAL A 300 -12.11 -1.63 -7.90
C VAL A 300 -11.98 -2.94 -7.14
N LEU A 301 -12.62 -3.99 -7.63
CA LEU A 301 -12.52 -5.33 -7.07
C LEU A 301 -12.02 -6.30 -8.14
N ARG A 302 -10.94 -7.01 -7.84
CA ARG A 302 -10.31 -7.96 -8.77
C ARG A 302 -10.01 -9.30 -8.09
N GLY A 303 -10.41 -10.39 -8.73
CA GLY A 303 -10.09 -11.74 -8.28
C GLY A 303 -10.85 -12.23 -7.05
N LEU A 304 -11.86 -11.49 -6.57
CA LEU A 304 -12.58 -11.83 -5.34
C LEU A 304 -13.71 -12.85 -5.57
N ARG A 305 -14.02 -13.57 -4.48
CA ARG A 305 -15.27 -14.33 -4.34
C ARG A 305 -16.22 -13.54 -3.46
N LEU A 306 -17.43 -13.30 -3.94
CA LEU A 306 -18.41 -12.45 -3.28
C LEU A 306 -19.79 -13.09 -3.32
N SER A 307 -20.58 -12.87 -2.28
CA SER A 307 -22.00 -13.12 -2.36
C SER A 307 -22.70 -12.00 -3.13
N GLN A 308 -23.80 -12.35 -3.82
CA GLN A 308 -24.68 -11.37 -4.46
C GLN A 308 -25.10 -10.27 -3.48
N GLN A 309 -25.45 -10.65 -2.25
CA GLN A 309 -25.90 -9.71 -1.21
C GLN A 309 -24.82 -8.68 -0.85
N THR A 310 -23.58 -9.12 -0.69
CA THR A 310 -22.46 -8.25 -0.43
C THR A 310 -22.26 -7.24 -1.55
N LEU A 311 -22.21 -7.73 -2.78
CA LEU A 311 -22.00 -6.85 -3.93
C LEU A 311 -23.14 -5.84 -4.08
N GLN A 312 -24.40 -6.26 -3.94
CA GLN A 312 -25.55 -5.36 -3.93
C GLN A 312 -25.41 -4.28 -2.85
N LYS A 313 -25.10 -4.68 -1.60
CA LYS A 313 -24.94 -3.76 -0.47
C LYS A 313 -23.89 -2.67 -0.76
N VAL A 314 -22.77 -3.03 -1.36
CA VAL A 314 -21.70 -2.07 -1.67
C VAL A 314 -22.09 -1.16 -2.85
N LEU A 315 -22.74 -1.72 -3.88
CA LEU A 315 -23.15 -0.96 -5.07
C LEU A 315 -24.24 0.08 -4.80
N ILE A 316 -25.05 -0.11 -3.76
CA ILE A 316 -26.05 0.91 -3.37
C ILE A 316 -25.48 2.03 -2.49
N ALA A 317 -24.16 2.07 -2.28
CA ALA A 317 -23.53 3.15 -1.53
C ALA A 317 -23.85 4.52 -2.20
N PRO A 318 -24.32 5.53 -1.44
CA PRO A 318 -24.92 6.74 -2.02
C PRO A 318 -23.92 7.62 -2.78
N SER A 319 -22.63 7.49 -2.47
CA SER A 319 -21.57 8.29 -3.08
C SER A 319 -20.82 7.58 -4.20
N LEU A 320 -21.17 6.31 -4.51
CA LEU A 320 -20.42 5.48 -5.44
C LEU A 320 -20.65 5.90 -6.89
N GLN A 321 -19.59 6.38 -7.54
CA GLN A 321 -19.62 6.93 -8.90
C GLN A 321 -18.98 6.02 -9.95
N GLN A 322 -17.93 5.26 -9.54
CA GLN A 322 -17.20 4.41 -10.46
C GLN A 322 -17.02 3.02 -9.88
N VAL A 323 -17.26 2.00 -10.69
CA VAL A 323 -17.17 0.59 -10.33
C VAL A 323 -16.37 -0.16 -11.40
N HIS A 324 -15.36 -0.89 -10.96
CA HIS A 324 -14.59 -1.79 -11.80
C HIS A 324 -14.54 -3.17 -11.14
N LEU A 325 -15.15 -4.15 -11.78
CA LEU A 325 -15.19 -5.55 -11.32
C LEU A 325 -14.48 -6.42 -12.35
N GLU A 326 -13.44 -7.12 -11.94
CA GLU A 326 -12.62 -7.96 -12.82
C GLU A 326 -12.35 -9.31 -12.16
N TYR A 327 -12.54 -10.41 -12.88
CA TYR A 327 -12.35 -11.79 -12.38
C TYR A 327 -13.15 -12.07 -11.09
N ILE A 328 -14.40 -11.64 -11.03
CA ILE A 328 -15.25 -11.83 -9.84
C ILE A 328 -15.96 -13.18 -9.92
N ARG A 329 -15.89 -13.99 -8.86
CA ARG A 329 -16.71 -15.18 -8.67
C ARG A 329 -17.87 -14.85 -7.77
N LEU A 330 -19.04 -14.71 -8.36
CA LEU A 330 -20.27 -14.31 -7.66
C LEU A 330 -21.06 -15.54 -7.23
N THR A 331 -21.35 -15.64 -5.93
CA THR A 331 -22.31 -16.64 -5.43
C THR A 331 -23.72 -16.02 -5.48
N GLY A 332 -24.53 -16.48 -6.41
CA GLY A 332 -25.88 -15.96 -6.66
C GLY A 332 -26.06 -15.50 -8.11
N SER A 333 -27.04 -14.65 -8.38
CA SER A 333 -27.39 -14.17 -9.71
C SER A 333 -26.71 -12.84 -10.05
N LEU A 334 -26.20 -12.71 -11.27
CA LEU A 334 -25.66 -11.47 -11.78
C LEU A 334 -26.74 -10.43 -12.12
N ARG A 335 -27.95 -10.89 -12.45
CA ARG A 335 -29.03 -10.01 -12.93
C ARG A 335 -29.34 -8.84 -11.98
N PRO A 336 -29.53 -9.05 -10.65
CA PRO A 336 -29.78 -7.93 -9.74
C PRO A 336 -28.62 -6.93 -9.63
N ILE A 337 -27.40 -7.38 -9.91
CA ILE A 337 -26.20 -6.49 -9.96
C ILE A 337 -26.30 -5.57 -11.17
N ILE A 338 -26.62 -6.14 -12.35
CA ILE A 338 -26.83 -5.35 -13.57
C ILE A 338 -27.98 -4.37 -13.38
N ASP A 339 -29.09 -4.79 -12.78
CA ASP A 339 -30.25 -3.93 -12.52
C ASP A 339 -29.86 -2.70 -11.65
N ILE A 340 -28.96 -2.89 -10.67
CA ILE A 340 -28.43 -1.79 -9.86
C ILE A 340 -27.52 -0.89 -10.72
N LEU A 341 -26.56 -1.45 -11.44
CA LEU A 341 -25.59 -0.69 -12.23
C LEU A 341 -26.22 0.15 -13.34
N THR A 342 -27.32 -0.31 -13.91
CA THR A 342 -28.03 0.35 -15.02
C THR A 342 -29.29 1.09 -14.57
N GLY A 343 -29.65 0.99 -13.30
CA GLY A 343 -30.87 1.57 -12.75
C GLY A 343 -30.81 3.09 -12.60
N PRO A 344 -31.96 3.78 -12.68
CA PRO A 344 -32.01 5.24 -12.59
C PRO A 344 -31.74 5.78 -11.18
N ASN A 345 -31.77 4.93 -10.17
CA ASN A 345 -31.65 5.32 -8.76
C ASN A 345 -30.23 5.17 -8.20
N THR A 346 -29.21 4.97 -9.06
CA THR A 346 -27.84 4.83 -8.62
C THR A 346 -27.03 6.09 -8.93
N ALA A 347 -26.05 6.40 -8.10
CA ALA A 347 -25.08 7.48 -8.35
C ALA A 347 -23.95 7.02 -9.31
N ILE A 348 -23.94 5.76 -9.73
CA ILE A 348 -22.87 5.15 -10.54
C ILE A 348 -22.93 5.75 -11.95
N ALA A 349 -21.89 6.54 -12.28
CA ALA A 349 -21.75 7.16 -13.59
C ALA A 349 -20.97 6.30 -14.58
N GLN A 350 -20.09 5.44 -14.07
CA GLN A 350 -19.24 4.58 -14.89
C GLN A 350 -19.09 3.20 -14.24
N PHE A 351 -19.22 2.15 -15.04
CA PHE A 351 -18.89 0.81 -14.59
C PHE A 351 -18.17 0.01 -15.67
N PHE A 352 -17.30 -0.87 -15.24
CA PHE A 352 -16.58 -1.83 -16.07
C PHE A 352 -16.72 -3.23 -15.44
N LEU A 353 -17.11 -4.20 -16.25
CA LEU A 353 -17.27 -5.60 -15.85
C LEU A 353 -16.46 -6.47 -16.79
N ASP A 354 -15.57 -7.28 -16.25
CA ASP A 354 -14.76 -8.22 -17.00
C ASP A 354 -14.67 -9.56 -16.24
N ASP A 355 -14.87 -10.67 -16.96
CA ASP A 355 -14.76 -12.02 -16.41
C ASP A 355 -15.54 -12.24 -15.10
N ILE A 356 -16.86 -11.99 -15.12
CA ILE A 356 -17.75 -12.24 -13.99
C ILE A 356 -18.33 -13.66 -14.12
N TYR A 357 -18.05 -14.52 -13.15
CA TYR A 357 -18.50 -15.91 -13.07
C TYR A 357 -19.58 -16.06 -12.00
N THR A 358 -20.66 -16.80 -12.31
CA THR A 358 -21.76 -17.13 -11.37
C THR A 358 -21.85 -18.61 -11.14
#